data_38f3d8886d79133830d38c518c5b35de
#
_entry.id   38f3d8886d79133830d38c518c5b35de
#
_cell.length_a   1.000
_cell.length_b   1.000
_cell.length_c   1.000
_cell.angle_alpha   90.00
_cell.angle_beta   90.00
_cell.angle_gamma   90.00
#
_symmetry.space_group_name_H-M   'P 1'
#
loop_
_entity.id
_entity.type
_entity.pdbx_description
1 polymer ?
#
loop_
_entity_poly.entity_id
_entity_poly.type
_entity_poly.pdbx_seq_one_letter_code
_entity_poly.pdbx_strand_id
1 'polypeptide(L)'
;VVALAGVMLALFNLLADIGIGPAVIQNKTLTAEDMNSINTFNSYQGLVLGVAFFFSAPFIAEYYGNPQVKLVCQIMSVNILMGCVNAVPNNILYRQQRFKLITIISLCSQFIAGAIAISMAFHGCGPISLVLPSAIISIPTMFVLRYITKVHFVWRIDWAPLKRIFSFSVFQFLANVVGYFSRN
;
A
#
# COMPACT_ATOMS: atom_id res chain seq x y z
N VAL A 1 -11.15 18.55 -0.36
CA VAL A 1 -11.61 17.24 0.12
C VAL A 1 -10.48 16.21 0.04
N VAL A 2 -9.96 15.90 -1.17
CA VAL A 2 -8.90 14.87 -1.36
C VAL A 2 -7.60 15.22 -0.63
N ALA A 3 -7.18 16.49 -0.64
CA ALA A 3 -5.98 16.94 0.05
C ALA A 3 -6.09 16.75 1.59
N LEU A 4 -7.27 17.01 2.17
CA LEU A 4 -7.52 16.83 3.61
C LEU A 4 -7.46 15.34 3.99
N ALA A 5 -8.13 14.49 3.21
CA ALA A 5 -8.05 13.05 3.39
C ALA A 5 -6.62 12.51 3.18
N GLY A 6 -5.85 13.15 2.28
CA GLY A 6 -4.47 12.80 1.97
C GLY A 6 -3.51 12.94 3.15
N VAL A 7 -3.70 13.93 4.02
CA VAL A 7 -2.88 14.11 5.24
C VAL A 7 -3.06 12.91 6.18
N MET A 8 -4.31 12.49 6.40
CA MET A 8 -4.59 11.32 7.23
C MET A 8 -4.10 10.03 6.57
N LEU A 9 -4.28 9.92 5.24
CA LEU A 9 -3.75 8.79 4.48
C LEU A 9 -2.23 8.69 4.60
N ALA A 10 -1.51 9.81 4.57
CA ALA A 10 -0.05 9.82 4.71
C ALA A 10 0.39 9.26 6.07
N LEU A 11 -0.32 9.58 7.14
CA LEU A 11 -0.07 9.01 8.47
C LEU A 11 -0.29 7.49 8.49
N PHE A 12 -1.39 7.00 7.91
CA PHE A 12 -1.66 5.57 7.84
C PHE A 12 -0.68 4.83 6.92
N ASN A 13 -0.24 5.45 5.82
CA ASN A 13 0.81 4.89 4.97
C ASN A 13 2.16 4.81 5.71
N LEU A 14 2.48 5.79 6.56
CA LEU A 14 3.65 5.73 7.43
C LEU A 14 3.58 4.53 8.38
N LEU A 15 2.41 4.27 8.96
CA LEU A 15 2.19 3.09 9.80
C LEU A 15 2.19 1.78 9.00
N ALA A 16 1.80 1.82 7.73
CA ALA A 16 1.85 0.67 6.83
C ALA A 16 3.29 0.33 6.39
N ASP A 17 4.15 1.35 6.28
CA ASP A 17 5.57 1.17 5.91
C ASP A 17 6.44 0.89 7.15
N ILE A 18 6.31 -0.31 7.70
CA ILE A 18 7.15 -0.79 8.83
C ILE A 18 8.60 -1.11 8.36
N GLY A 19 9.03 -0.65 7.19
CA GLY A 19 10.38 -0.91 6.69
C GLY A 19 10.59 -2.35 6.16
N ILE A 20 9.52 -3.10 5.92
CA ILE A 20 9.59 -4.46 5.35
C ILE A 20 10.19 -4.42 3.94
N GLY A 21 9.86 -3.39 3.15
CA GLY A 21 10.35 -3.26 1.78
C GLY A 21 11.87 -3.27 1.68
N PRO A 22 12.58 -2.32 2.28
CA PRO A 22 14.03 -2.30 2.31
C PRO A 22 14.65 -3.56 2.92
N ALA A 23 14.03 -4.15 3.95
CA ALA A 23 14.50 -5.38 4.57
C ALA A 23 14.46 -6.59 3.60
N VAL A 24 13.40 -6.72 2.80
CA VAL A 24 13.26 -7.75 1.76
C VAL A 24 14.32 -7.58 0.66
N ILE A 25 14.63 -6.33 0.27
CA ILE A 25 15.62 -6.05 -0.77
C ILE A 25 17.03 -6.36 -0.29
N GLN A 26 17.38 -5.95 0.93
CA GLN A 26 18.75 -6.05 1.44
C GLN A 26 19.11 -7.45 1.93
N ASN A 27 18.17 -8.17 2.52
CA ASN A 27 18.47 -9.48 3.10
C ASN A 27 18.43 -10.59 2.03
N LYS A 28 19.61 -10.98 1.58
CA LYS A 28 19.80 -12.00 0.54
C LYS A 28 19.57 -13.43 1.04
N THR A 29 19.49 -13.66 2.34
CA THR A 29 19.30 -15.00 2.93
C THR A 29 17.84 -15.47 2.96
N LEU A 30 16.90 -14.57 2.67
CA LEU A 30 15.47 -14.91 2.65
C LEU A 30 15.12 -15.85 1.51
N THR A 31 14.47 -16.96 1.85
CA THR A 31 13.97 -17.96 0.90
C THR A 31 12.63 -17.55 0.28
N ALA A 32 12.14 -18.33 -0.70
CA ALA A 32 10.82 -18.11 -1.27
C ALA A 32 9.69 -18.32 -0.24
N GLU A 33 9.86 -19.27 0.67
CA GLU A 33 8.90 -19.54 1.75
C GLU A 33 8.88 -18.40 2.78
N ASP A 34 10.07 -17.85 3.11
CA ASP A 34 10.19 -16.67 3.95
C ASP A 34 9.41 -15.48 3.36
N MET A 35 9.52 -15.26 2.03
CA MET A 35 8.80 -14.19 1.33
C MET A 35 7.29 -14.37 1.38
N ASN A 36 6.80 -15.62 1.30
CA ASN A 36 5.37 -15.91 1.42
C ASN A 36 4.86 -15.57 2.83
N SER A 37 5.61 -15.93 3.88
CA SER A 37 5.27 -15.62 5.27
C SER A 37 5.26 -14.10 5.52
N ILE A 38 6.27 -13.38 5.03
CA ILE A 38 6.36 -11.92 5.13
C ILE A 38 5.21 -11.25 4.37
N ASN A 39 4.88 -11.73 3.16
CA ASN A 39 3.76 -11.21 2.37
C ASN A 39 2.42 -11.41 3.06
N THR A 40 2.22 -12.57 3.68
CA THR A 40 1.00 -12.87 4.42
C THR A 40 0.87 -11.95 5.65
N PHE A 41 1.95 -11.79 6.41
CA PHE A 41 1.98 -10.86 7.54
C PHE A 41 1.66 -9.42 7.11
N ASN A 42 2.31 -8.92 6.05
CA ASN A 42 2.11 -7.56 5.54
C ASN A 42 0.67 -7.36 5.02
N SER A 43 0.06 -8.41 4.47
CA SER A 43 -1.34 -8.38 4.03
C SER A 43 -2.31 -8.31 5.22
N TYR A 44 -2.07 -9.05 6.31
CA TYR A 44 -2.85 -8.92 7.54
C TYR A 44 -2.70 -7.55 8.18
N GLN A 45 -1.48 -7.01 8.21
CA GLN A 45 -1.24 -5.63 8.66
C GLN A 45 -2.04 -4.64 7.82
N GLY A 46 -2.01 -4.76 6.50
CA GLY A 46 -2.78 -3.90 5.60
C GLY A 46 -4.28 -4.02 5.82
N LEU A 47 -4.79 -5.22 6.12
CA LEU A 47 -6.19 -5.44 6.47
C LEU A 47 -6.56 -4.69 7.76
N VAL A 48 -5.76 -4.85 8.81
CA VAL A 48 -6.00 -4.17 10.10
C VAL A 48 -5.98 -2.65 9.93
N LEU A 49 -4.96 -2.12 9.25
CA LEU A 49 -4.85 -0.67 9.01
C LEU A 49 -5.95 -0.15 8.08
N GLY A 50 -6.29 -0.88 7.02
CA GLY A 50 -7.38 -0.53 6.12
C GLY A 50 -8.73 -0.48 6.84
N VAL A 51 -9.03 -1.50 7.65
CA VAL A 51 -10.24 -1.53 8.48
C VAL A 51 -10.25 -0.39 9.50
N ALA A 52 -9.13 -0.15 10.20
CA ALA A 52 -9.01 0.96 11.14
C ALA A 52 -9.26 2.32 10.45
N PHE A 53 -8.68 2.53 9.27
CA PHE A 53 -8.89 3.75 8.50
C PHE A 53 -10.33 3.88 7.99
N PHE A 54 -10.96 2.79 7.56
CA PHE A 54 -12.36 2.76 7.14
C PHE A 54 -13.29 3.21 8.27
N PHE A 55 -13.10 2.69 9.47
CA PHE A 55 -13.88 3.08 10.65
C PHE A 55 -13.54 4.47 11.19
N SER A 56 -12.34 4.99 10.93
CA SER A 56 -11.96 6.37 11.27
C SER A 56 -12.60 7.40 10.32
N ALA A 57 -13.06 6.99 9.12
CA ALA A 57 -13.59 7.89 8.10
C ALA A 57 -14.74 8.80 8.58
N PRO A 58 -15.74 8.35 9.37
CA PRO A 58 -16.79 9.24 9.87
C PRO A 58 -16.23 10.32 10.83
N PHE A 59 -15.30 9.95 11.72
CA PHE A 59 -14.68 10.89 12.65
C PHE A 59 -13.85 11.95 11.90
N ILE A 60 -13.12 11.54 10.87
CA ILE A 60 -12.36 12.46 10.01
C ILE A 60 -13.31 13.41 9.28
N ALA A 61 -14.42 12.92 8.75
CA ALA A 61 -15.40 13.73 8.03
C ALA A 61 -16.08 14.76 8.95
N GLU A 62 -16.38 14.38 10.18
CA GLU A 62 -16.93 15.28 11.21
C GLU A 62 -15.91 16.36 11.60
N TYR A 63 -14.66 16.00 11.85
CA TYR A 63 -13.59 16.93 12.19
C TYR A 63 -13.39 18.02 11.10
N TYR A 64 -13.47 17.62 9.82
CA TYR A 64 -13.34 18.55 8.69
C TYR A 64 -14.66 19.21 8.26
N GLY A 65 -15.79 18.87 8.88
CA GLY A 65 -17.11 19.43 8.56
C GLY A 65 -17.59 19.16 7.13
N ASN A 66 -17.10 18.09 6.49
CA ASN A 66 -17.42 17.80 5.09
C ASN A 66 -17.77 16.31 4.88
N PRO A 67 -19.07 15.99 4.62
CA PRO A 67 -19.53 14.61 4.44
C PRO A 67 -18.84 13.84 3.29
N GLN A 68 -18.38 14.55 2.25
CA GLN A 68 -17.69 13.92 1.11
C GLN A 68 -16.35 13.29 1.52
N VAL A 69 -15.71 13.81 2.58
CA VAL A 69 -14.45 13.26 3.11
C VAL A 69 -14.63 11.82 3.56
N LYS A 70 -15.78 11.46 4.14
CA LYS A 70 -16.09 10.09 4.59
C LYS A 70 -15.94 9.08 3.46
N LEU A 71 -16.58 9.31 2.32
CA LEU A 71 -16.54 8.39 1.18
C LEU A 71 -15.14 8.29 0.58
N VAL A 72 -14.45 9.43 0.47
CA VAL A 72 -13.06 9.46 -0.01
C VAL A 72 -12.15 8.65 0.90
N CYS A 73 -12.23 8.81 2.22
CA CYS A 73 -11.44 8.02 3.18
C CYS A 73 -11.77 6.52 3.11
N GLN A 74 -13.05 6.16 2.94
CA GLN A 74 -13.45 4.76 2.79
C GLN A 74 -12.87 4.12 1.52
N ILE A 75 -12.82 4.84 0.40
CA ILE A 75 -12.15 4.36 -0.81
C ILE A 75 -10.62 4.26 -0.59
N MET A 76 -10.03 5.25 0.07
CA MET A 76 -8.60 5.26 0.39
C MET A 76 -8.17 4.09 1.31
N SER A 77 -9.08 3.56 2.15
CA SER A 77 -8.79 2.38 2.97
C SER A 77 -8.45 1.14 2.13
N VAL A 78 -9.08 1.01 0.97
CA VAL A 78 -8.75 -0.05 0.00
C VAL A 78 -7.34 0.14 -0.55
N ASN A 79 -6.92 1.38 -0.81
CA ASN A 79 -5.56 1.65 -1.27
C ASN A 79 -4.50 1.28 -0.23
N ILE A 80 -4.76 1.50 1.08
CA ILE A 80 -3.87 1.08 2.17
C ILE A 80 -3.72 -0.46 2.16
N LEU A 81 -4.84 -1.18 2.12
CA LEU A 81 -4.85 -2.63 2.06
C LEU A 81 -4.05 -3.14 0.84
N MET A 82 -4.39 -2.65 -0.36
CA MET A 82 -3.74 -3.08 -1.59
C MET A 82 -2.27 -2.67 -1.66
N GLY A 83 -1.91 -1.54 -1.07
CA GLY A 83 -0.52 -1.10 -0.91
C GLY A 83 0.31 -2.12 -0.14
N CYS A 84 -0.18 -2.58 1.02
CA CYS A 84 0.47 -3.62 1.81
C CYS A 84 0.53 -4.97 1.08
N VAL A 85 -0.57 -5.38 0.43
CA VAL A 85 -0.63 -6.63 -0.33
C VAL A 85 0.37 -6.66 -1.49
N ASN A 86 0.57 -5.53 -2.15
CA ASN A 86 1.46 -5.40 -3.32
C ASN A 86 2.92 -5.09 -2.93
N ALA A 87 3.18 -4.68 -1.68
CA ALA A 87 4.50 -4.25 -1.25
C ALA A 87 5.57 -5.34 -1.40
N VAL A 88 5.32 -6.53 -0.86
CA VAL A 88 6.32 -7.63 -0.92
C VAL A 88 6.56 -8.10 -2.35
N PRO A 89 5.55 -8.41 -3.18
CA PRO A 89 5.77 -8.75 -4.59
C PRO A 89 6.56 -7.68 -5.35
N ASN A 90 6.26 -6.41 -5.13
CA ASN A 90 6.97 -5.31 -5.77
C ASN A 90 8.44 -5.25 -5.34
N ASN A 91 8.72 -5.39 -4.03
CA ASN A 91 10.08 -5.40 -3.51
C ASN A 91 10.90 -6.61 -3.97
N ILE A 92 10.27 -7.76 -4.25
CA ILE A 92 10.93 -8.90 -4.88
C ILE A 92 11.42 -8.55 -6.29
N LEU A 93 10.63 -7.82 -7.08
CA LEU A 93 11.07 -7.35 -8.40
C LEU A 93 12.25 -6.37 -8.30
N TYR A 94 12.25 -5.47 -7.31
CA TYR A 94 13.41 -4.60 -7.00
C TYR A 94 14.65 -5.43 -6.63
N ARG A 95 14.49 -6.42 -5.77
CA ARG A 95 15.58 -7.34 -5.38
C ARG A 95 16.14 -8.10 -6.59
N GLN A 96 15.29 -8.48 -7.55
CA GLN A 96 15.67 -9.14 -8.79
C GLN A 96 16.20 -8.19 -9.87
N GLN A 97 16.27 -6.90 -9.57
CA GLN A 97 16.68 -5.83 -10.50
C GLN A 97 15.84 -5.77 -11.79
N ARG A 98 14.58 -6.22 -11.73
CA ARG A 98 13.68 -6.22 -12.89
C ARG A 98 13.00 -4.86 -13.07
N PHE A 99 13.79 -3.78 -13.09
CA PHE A 99 13.29 -2.40 -13.16
C PHE A 99 12.39 -2.15 -14.37
N LYS A 100 12.72 -2.74 -15.53
CA LYS A 100 11.90 -2.63 -16.75
C LYS A 100 10.46 -3.11 -16.52
N LEU A 101 10.27 -4.26 -15.85
CA LEU A 101 8.95 -4.77 -15.55
C LEU A 101 8.19 -3.88 -14.56
N ILE A 102 8.87 -3.41 -13.52
CA ILE A 102 8.28 -2.48 -12.53
C ILE A 102 7.78 -1.22 -13.24
N THR A 103 8.62 -0.64 -14.09
CA THR A 103 8.27 0.59 -14.83
C THR A 103 7.09 0.35 -15.77
N ILE A 104 7.06 -0.76 -16.51
CA ILE A 104 5.96 -1.07 -17.43
C ILE A 104 4.66 -1.24 -16.64
N ILE A 105 4.66 -2.04 -15.56
CA ILE A 105 3.46 -2.27 -14.74
C ILE A 105 2.97 -0.93 -14.16
N SER A 106 3.88 -0.13 -13.62
CA SER A 106 3.55 1.17 -13.04
C SER A 106 2.97 2.15 -14.06
N LEU A 107 3.60 2.28 -15.23
CA LEU A 107 3.13 3.17 -16.28
C LEU A 107 1.77 2.71 -16.83
N CYS A 108 1.61 1.43 -17.16
CA CYS A 108 0.32 0.91 -17.62
C CYS A 108 -0.78 1.16 -16.58
N SER A 109 -0.51 0.88 -15.30
CA SER A 109 -1.45 1.10 -14.21
C SER A 109 -1.85 2.59 -14.10
N GLN A 110 -0.88 3.50 -14.19
CA GLN A 110 -1.14 4.95 -14.11
C GLN A 110 -1.90 5.48 -15.32
N PHE A 111 -1.57 5.01 -16.54
CA PHE A 111 -2.30 5.42 -17.75
C PHE A 111 -3.76 4.98 -17.69
N ILE A 112 -4.03 3.73 -17.30
CA ILE A 112 -5.39 3.20 -17.19
C ILE A 112 -6.16 3.93 -16.07
N ALA A 113 -5.53 4.12 -14.91
CA ALA A 113 -6.13 4.88 -13.81
C ALA A 113 -6.44 6.33 -14.23
N GLY A 114 -5.54 6.98 -14.96
CA GLY A 114 -5.74 8.33 -15.49
C GLY A 114 -6.91 8.41 -16.48
N ALA A 115 -7.01 7.46 -17.40
CA ALA A 115 -8.12 7.39 -18.36
C ALA A 115 -9.47 7.21 -17.64
N ILE A 116 -9.54 6.33 -16.64
CA ILE A 116 -10.74 6.13 -15.80
C ILE A 116 -11.05 7.43 -15.02
N ALA A 117 -10.04 8.07 -14.42
CA ALA A 117 -10.22 9.31 -13.66
C ALA A 117 -10.81 10.43 -14.52
N ILE A 118 -10.27 10.60 -15.73
CA ILE A 118 -10.77 11.60 -16.70
C ILE A 118 -12.22 11.28 -17.09
N SER A 119 -12.54 10.04 -17.44
CA SER A 119 -13.90 9.62 -17.77
C SER A 119 -14.88 9.91 -16.62
N MET A 120 -14.51 9.57 -15.39
CA MET A 120 -15.34 9.82 -14.20
C MET A 120 -15.49 11.32 -13.92
N ALA A 121 -14.46 12.12 -14.18
CA ALA A 121 -14.55 13.58 -14.02
C ALA A 121 -15.55 14.21 -15.02
N PHE A 122 -15.59 13.74 -16.26
CA PHE A 122 -16.59 14.18 -17.24
C PHE A 122 -18.03 13.79 -16.85
N HIS A 123 -18.20 12.70 -16.12
CA HIS A 123 -19.51 12.29 -15.58
C HIS A 123 -19.87 13.01 -14.26
N GLY A 124 -19.07 13.96 -13.80
CA GLY A 124 -19.38 14.75 -12.61
C GLY A 124 -19.17 14.04 -11.26
N CYS A 125 -18.37 12.98 -11.21
CA CYS A 125 -18.12 12.22 -9.98
C CYS A 125 -17.30 12.99 -8.90
N GLY A 126 -16.88 14.22 -9.19
CA GLY A 126 -16.20 15.09 -8.22
C GLY A 126 -14.92 14.48 -7.63
N PRO A 127 -14.67 14.61 -6.31
CA PRO A 127 -13.44 14.14 -5.67
C PRO A 127 -13.19 12.64 -5.77
N ILE A 128 -14.22 11.84 -5.97
CA ILE A 128 -14.16 10.38 -6.08
C ILE A 128 -13.38 9.97 -7.33
N SER A 129 -13.47 10.75 -8.42
CA SER A 129 -12.75 10.50 -9.68
C SER A 129 -11.24 10.44 -9.52
N LEU A 130 -10.68 11.06 -8.47
CA LEU A 130 -9.24 11.06 -8.21
C LEU A 130 -8.77 9.84 -7.42
N VAL A 131 -9.66 9.22 -6.64
CA VAL A 131 -9.28 8.19 -5.66
C VAL A 131 -9.73 6.79 -6.08
N LEU A 132 -10.93 6.66 -6.64
CA LEU A 132 -11.49 5.38 -7.03
C LEU A 132 -10.68 4.65 -8.12
N PRO A 133 -10.14 5.32 -9.15
CA PRO A 133 -9.37 4.64 -10.19
C PRO A 133 -8.13 3.92 -9.64
N SER A 134 -7.44 4.51 -8.66
CA SER A 134 -6.26 3.87 -8.03
C SER A 134 -6.65 2.60 -7.27
N ALA A 135 -7.78 2.61 -6.56
CA ALA A 135 -8.30 1.44 -5.87
C ALA A 135 -8.70 0.32 -6.84
N ILE A 136 -9.36 0.67 -7.95
CA ILE A 136 -9.75 -0.31 -8.99
C ILE A 136 -8.52 -0.96 -9.62
N ILE A 137 -7.53 -0.16 -10.01
CA ILE A 137 -6.33 -0.64 -10.71
C ILE A 137 -5.38 -1.42 -9.80
N SER A 138 -5.40 -1.17 -8.49
CA SER A 138 -4.57 -1.92 -7.55
C SER A 138 -4.90 -3.42 -7.48
N ILE A 139 -6.14 -3.80 -7.79
CA ILE A 139 -6.60 -5.20 -7.79
C ILE A 139 -5.94 -6.00 -8.95
N PRO A 140 -6.11 -5.63 -10.23
CA PRO A 140 -5.44 -6.34 -11.32
C PRO A 140 -3.91 -6.28 -11.19
N THR A 141 -3.34 -5.18 -10.69
CA THR A 141 -1.91 -5.06 -10.41
C THR A 141 -1.45 -6.13 -9.41
N MET A 142 -2.22 -6.41 -8.37
CA MET A 142 -1.96 -7.49 -7.42
C MET A 142 -1.86 -8.86 -8.13
N PHE A 143 -2.79 -9.17 -9.02
CA PHE A 143 -2.76 -10.44 -9.75
C PHE A 143 -1.55 -10.55 -10.66
N VAL A 144 -1.22 -9.49 -11.39
CA VAL A 144 -0.03 -9.44 -12.26
C VAL A 144 1.26 -9.63 -11.45
N LEU A 145 1.42 -8.89 -10.36
CA LEU A 145 2.60 -9.00 -9.50
C LEU A 145 2.75 -10.40 -8.91
N ARG A 146 1.67 -11.00 -8.42
CA ARG A 146 1.68 -12.37 -7.88
C ARG A 146 2.01 -13.41 -8.94
N TYR A 147 1.45 -13.28 -10.12
CA TYR A 147 1.75 -14.18 -11.25
C TYR A 147 3.25 -14.16 -11.59
N ILE A 148 3.86 -12.97 -11.64
CA ILE A 148 5.27 -12.81 -12.00
C ILE A 148 6.21 -13.26 -10.87
N THR A 149 5.89 -12.92 -9.61
CA THR A 149 6.74 -13.20 -8.45
C THR A 149 6.52 -14.56 -7.84
N LYS A 150 5.40 -15.23 -8.20
CA LYS A 150 4.98 -16.53 -7.65
C LYS A 150 4.81 -16.52 -6.12
N VAL A 151 4.51 -15.36 -5.55
CA VAL A 151 4.24 -15.21 -4.12
C VAL A 151 2.83 -15.65 -3.81
N HIS A 152 2.67 -16.51 -2.81
CA HIS A 152 1.39 -17.07 -2.39
C HIS A 152 1.06 -16.67 -0.95
N PHE A 153 -0.22 -16.70 -0.61
CA PHE A 153 -0.67 -16.64 0.78
C PHE A 153 -0.41 -17.98 1.48
N VAL A 154 0.11 -17.90 2.71
CA VAL A 154 0.35 -19.05 3.57
C VAL A 154 -0.51 -18.92 4.83
N TRP A 155 -1.30 -19.94 5.16
CA TRP A 155 -2.14 -19.90 6.36
C TRP A 155 -1.36 -19.89 7.68
N ARG A 156 -0.16 -20.52 7.68
CA ARG A 156 0.76 -20.49 8.82
C ARG A 156 1.89 -19.52 8.55
N ILE A 157 1.92 -18.45 9.34
CA ILE A 157 3.03 -17.48 9.27
C ILE A 157 4.20 -18.08 10.06
N ASP A 158 5.34 -18.24 9.38
CA ASP A 158 6.60 -18.49 10.07
C ASP A 158 7.12 -17.17 10.63
N TRP A 159 7.34 -17.15 11.94
CA TRP A 159 7.85 -15.97 12.65
C TRP A 159 9.37 -15.83 12.55
N ALA A 160 10.09 -16.88 12.16
CA ALA A 160 11.55 -16.84 12.07
C ALA A 160 12.06 -15.80 11.05
N PRO A 161 11.52 -15.72 9.81
CA PRO A 161 11.90 -14.68 8.87
C PRO A 161 11.57 -13.27 9.36
N LEU A 162 10.42 -13.09 10.01
CA LEU A 162 10.00 -11.80 10.55
C LEU A 162 10.97 -11.33 11.65
N LYS A 163 11.39 -12.21 12.55
CA LYS A 163 12.39 -11.88 13.57
C LYS A 163 13.74 -11.49 12.98
N ARG A 164 14.18 -12.13 11.88
CA ARG A 164 15.44 -11.79 11.21
C ARG A 164 15.44 -10.38 10.63
N ILE A 165 14.30 -9.90 10.13
CA ILE A 165 14.18 -8.56 9.53
C ILE A 165 13.70 -7.52 10.54
N PHE A 166 13.21 -7.93 11.73
CA PHE A 166 12.56 -7.06 12.69
C PHE A 166 13.43 -5.90 13.15
N SER A 167 14.69 -6.18 13.52
CA SER A 167 15.61 -5.11 13.96
C SER A 167 15.81 -4.05 12.88
N PHE A 168 16.04 -4.49 11.64
CA PHE A 168 16.19 -3.57 10.51
C PHE A 168 14.90 -2.79 10.23
N SER A 169 13.76 -3.47 10.28
CA SER A 169 12.45 -2.87 10.03
C SER A 169 12.11 -1.80 11.07
N VAL A 170 12.41 -2.02 12.36
CA VAL A 170 12.21 -1.02 13.42
C VAL A 170 13.06 0.22 13.20
N PHE A 171 14.35 0.07 12.87
CA PHE A 171 15.22 1.22 12.58
C PHE A 171 14.72 2.00 11.36
N GLN A 172 14.31 1.32 10.30
CA GLN A 172 13.75 1.96 9.11
C GLN A 172 12.44 2.70 9.41
N PHE A 173 11.56 2.09 10.20
CA PHE A 173 10.33 2.73 10.65
C PHE A 173 10.61 4.01 11.44
N LEU A 174 11.51 3.96 12.42
CA LEU A 174 11.91 5.14 13.18
C LEU A 174 12.50 6.23 12.29
N ALA A 175 13.34 5.87 11.32
CA ALA A 175 13.88 6.81 10.35
C ALA A 175 12.78 7.46 9.49
N ASN A 176 11.77 6.68 9.06
CA ASN A 176 10.62 7.20 8.31
C ASN A 176 9.77 8.14 9.17
N VAL A 177 9.53 7.81 10.44
CA VAL A 177 8.81 8.67 11.39
C VAL A 177 9.55 10.00 11.59
N VAL A 178 10.84 9.95 11.89
CA VAL A 178 11.66 11.17 12.05
C VAL A 178 11.66 11.99 10.75
N GLY A 179 11.81 11.34 9.61
CA GLY A 179 11.77 11.98 8.30
C GLY A 179 10.42 12.65 8.01
N TYR A 180 9.30 12.04 8.42
CA TYR A 180 7.97 12.61 8.28
C TYR A 180 7.83 13.91 9.09
N PHE A 181 8.19 13.87 10.38
CA PHE A 181 8.14 15.07 11.24
C PHE A 181 9.14 16.14 10.88
N SER A 182 10.26 15.80 10.22
CA SER A 182 11.25 16.78 9.76
C SER A 182 10.82 17.53 8.50
N ARG A 183 9.87 16.99 7.73
CA ARG A 183 9.43 17.57 6.44
C ARG A 183 8.10 18.31 6.52
N ASN A 184 7.34 18.13 7.59
CA ASN A 184 6.07 18.78 7.89
C ASN A 184 6.14 19.57 9.18
#